data_e5163d40db8c616f4bbafefab964796b
#
_entry.id   e5163d40db8c616f4bbafefab964796b
#
_cell.length_a   1.000
_cell.length_b   1.000
_cell.length_c   1.000
_cell.angle_alpha   90.00
_cell.angle_beta   90.00
_cell.angle_gamma   90.00
#
_symmetry.space_group_name_H-M   'P 1'
#
loop_
_entity.id
_entity.type
_entity.pdbx_description
1 polymer ?
#
loop_
_entity_poly.entity_id
_entity_poly.type
_entity_poly.pdbx_seq_one_letter_code
_entity_poly.pdbx_strand_id
1 'polypeptide(L)'
;MLNVFTLVNGRLVQQEIASADALAGLRPVWVDLEAPTPEEKGWLRGRFGVTLPDDIIDDDLEESARFYEEDNGELHIRSDFLIDDDVAPRNVRAAFILYQQVLFSVHAEDLPVFRLLRLRARRIPALIEDAKDVLLKLYDADAEYSADALEGIYDALEAVGVGVLKQDVDDRAAGAALAAIAKEEDLNGRIRRNVMDTRRAVSFMMRSRMLNAEQFEEARQILRDIDSLDSHTTFLFDKINF
;
A
#
# COMPACT_ATOMS: atom_id res chain seq x y z
N MET A 1 -2.70 -17.79 1.57
CA MET A 1 -1.24 -18.07 1.78
C MET A 1 -0.76 -17.27 2.99
N LEU A 2 -0.10 -17.93 3.94
CA LEU A 2 0.36 -17.32 5.19
C LEU A 2 1.89 -17.28 5.21
N ASN A 3 2.47 -16.09 5.26
CA ASN A 3 3.90 -15.86 5.37
C ASN A 3 4.26 -15.21 6.70
N VAL A 4 5.31 -15.67 7.32
CA VAL A 4 5.87 -15.10 8.55
C VAL A 4 7.25 -14.54 8.26
N PHE A 5 7.51 -13.33 8.73
CA PHE A 5 8.78 -12.64 8.57
C PHE A 5 9.43 -12.40 9.93
N THR A 6 10.64 -12.91 10.09
CA THR A 6 11.48 -12.73 11.29
C THR A 6 12.73 -11.92 10.94
N LEU A 7 13.34 -11.29 11.93
CA LEU A 7 14.62 -10.59 11.76
C LEU A 7 15.78 -11.53 12.11
N VAL A 8 16.67 -11.74 11.14
CA VAL A 8 17.92 -12.48 11.33
C VAL A 8 19.08 -11.60 10.84
N ASN A 9 19.97 -11.23 11.75
CA ASN A 9 21.08 -10.31 11.48
C ASN A 9 20.62 -9.00 10.82
N GLY A 10 19.49 -8.44 11.30
CA GLY A 10 18.91 -7.19 10.80
C GLY A 10 18.26 -7.30 9.41
N ARG A 11 17.98 -8.51 8.92
CA ARG A 11 17.32 -8.73 7.62
C ARG A 11 16.04 -9.52 7.79
N LEU A 12 15.03 -9.23 6.97
CA LEU A 12 13.81 -10.02 6.92
C LEU A 12 14.06 -11.39 6.27
N VAL A 13 13.68 -12.42 7.01
CA VAL A 13 13.67 -13.81 6.53
C VAL A 13 12.22 -14.29 6.49
N GLN A 14 11.78 -14.72 5.33
CA GLN A 14 10.44 -15.21 5.06
C GLN A 14 10.34 -16.71 5.28
N GLN A 15 9.27 -17.14 5.91
CA GLN A 15 8.87 -18.54 6.04
C GLN A 15 7.39 -18.67 5.72
N GLU A 16 7.04 -19.51 4.75
CA GLU A 16 5.67 -19.90 4.48
C GLU A 16 5.17 -20.90 5.53
N ILE A 17 3.96 -20.71 6.01
CA ILE A 17 3.36 -21.48 7.10
C ILE A 17 2.28 -22.40 6.54
N ALA A 18 2.50 -23.70 6.67
CA ALA A 18 1.56 -24.73 6.19
C ALA A 18 0.75 -25.40 7.34
N SER A 19 1.07 -25.09 8.61
CA SER A 19 0.35 -25.65 9.75
C SER A 19 0.49 -24.76 11.00
N ALA A 20 -0.42 -24.92 11.95
CA ALA A 20 -0.37 -24.22 13.24
C ALA A 20 0.93 -24.49 14.02
N ASP A 21 1.45 -25.71 13.96
CA ASP A 21 2.68 -26.11 14.67
C ASP A 21 3.91 -25.37 14.15
N ALA A 22 3.92 -25.00 12.86
CA ALA A 22 5.00 -24.25 12.25
C ALA A 22 5.14 -22.81 12.82
N LEU A 23 4.09 -22.29 13.46
CA LEU A 23 4.12 -21.00 14.17
C LEU A 23 4.79 -21.09 15.54
N ALA A 24 4.98 -22.30 16.07
CA ALA A 24 5.53 -22.49 17.40
C ALA A 24 6.99 -22.01 17.46
N GLY A 25 7.30 -21.17 18.44
CA GLY A 25 8.66 -20.65 18.66
C GLY A 25 9.10 -19.52 17.76
N LEU A 26 8.34 -19.17 16.72
CA LEU A 26 8.64 -18.02 15.87
C LEU A 26 8.38 -16.70 16.63
N ARG A 27 9.24 -15.71 16.36
CA ARG A 27 9.10 -14.34 16.84
C ARG A 27 9.03 -13.40 15.64
N PRO A 28 7.85 -13.30 15.00
CA PRO A 28 7.70 -12.47 13.83
C PRO A 28 7.73 -10.98 14.18
N VAL A 29 8.19 -10.18 13.22
CA VAL A 29 7.93 -8.74 13.17
C VAL A 29 6.78 -8.44 12.21
N TRP A 30 6.54 -9.33 11.24
CA TRP A 30 5.48 -9.21 10.25
C TRP A 30 4.89 -10.58 9.91
N VAL A 31 3.58 -10.65 9.86
CA VAL A 31 2.80 -11.80 9.41
C VAL A 31 1.90 -11.33 8.27
N ASP A 32 2.09 -11.91 7.09
CA ASP A 32 1.40 -11.50 5.87
C ASP A 32 0.45 -12.59 5.38
N LEU A 33 -0.81 -12.22 5.20
CA LEU A 33 -1.90 -13.09 4.78
C LEU A 33 -2.46 -12.63 3.43
N GLU A 34 -2.11 -13.36 2.38
CA GLU A 34 -2.69 -13.17 1.06
C GLU A 34 -3.84 -14.16 0.85
N ALA A 35 -5.05 -13.66 0.60
CA ALA A 35 -6.27 -14.46 0.45
C ALA A 35 -6.38 -15.60 1.49
N PRO A 36 -6.31 -15.30 2.80
CA PRO A 36 -6.20 -16.31 3.84
C PRO A 36 -7.46 -17.16 3.95
N THR A 37 -7.25 -18.45 4.25
CA THR A 37 -8.33 -19.35 4.61
C THR A 37 -8.83 -19.09 6.04
N PRO A 38 -10.07 -19.50 6.39
CA PRO A 38 -10.56 -19.43 7.76
C PRO A 38 -9.67 -20.21 8.76
N GLU A 39 -9.03 -21.29 8.29
CA GLU A 39 -8.11 -22.10 9.08
C GLU A 39 -6.83 -21.33 9.41
N GLU A 40 -6.19 -20.70 8.43
CA GLU A 40 -5.01 -19.83 8.64
C GLU A 40 -5.30 -18.69 9.61
N LYS A 41 -6.47 -18.04 9.50
CA LYS A 41 -6.93 -17.03 10.45
C LYS A 41 -7.10 -17.62 11.86
N GLY A 42 -7.62 -18.84 11.95
CA GLY A 42 -7.79 -19.58 13.20
C GLY A 42 -6.46 -19.87 13.91
N TRP A 43 -5.41 -20.24 13.15
CA TRP A 43 -4.06 -20.47 13.71
C TRP A 43 -3.48 -19.20 14.34
N LEU A 44 -3.61 -18.06 13.68
CA LEU A 44 -3.10 -16.78 14.20
C LEU A 44 -3.89 -16.30 15.41
N ARG A 45 -5.23 -16.44 15.39
CA ARG A 45 -6.07 -16.13 16.56
C ARG A 45 -5.68 -16.99 17.76
N GLY A 46 -5.47 -18.28 17.54
CA GLY A 46 -5.04 -19.20 18.61
C GLY A 46 -3.64 -18.92 19.15
N ARG A 47 -2.70 -18.49 18.28
CA ARG A 47 -1.29 -18.27 18.65
C ARG A 47 -1.02 -16.89 19.24
N PHE A 48 -1.64 -15.83 18.69
CA PHE A 48 -1.34 -14.43 19.03
C PHE A 48 -2.51 -13.73 19.72
N GLY A 49 -3.72 -14.30 19.71
CA GLY A 49 -4.91 -13.67 20.25
C GLY A 49 -5.41 -12.47 19.43
N VAL A 50 -4.91 -12.31 18.19
CA VAL A 50 -5.22 -11.18 17.31
C VAL A 50 -6.60 -11.32 16.70
N THR A 51 -7.31 -10.20 16.55
CA THR A 51 -8.61 -10.10 15.88
C THR A 51 -8.41 -9.79 14.40
N LEU A 52 -8.46 -10.81 13.54
CA LEU A 52 -8.36 -10.62 12.09
C LEU A 52 -9.75 -10.35 11.49
N PRO A 53 -9.87 -9.42 10.52
CA PRO A 53 -11.13 -9.13 9.86
C PRO A 53 -11.64 -10.36 9.10
N ASP A 54 -12.93 -10.64 9.22
CA ASP A 54 -13.58 -11.74 8.50
C ASP A 54 -13.74 -11.38 7.02
N ASP A 55 -14.05 -10.13 6.73
CA ASP A 55 -14.12 -9.58 5.37
C ASP A 55 -13.20 -8.37 5.21
N ILE A 56 -12.31 -8.41 4.20
CA ILE A 56 -11.40 -7.31 3.87
C ILE A 56 -12.06 -6.35 2.90
N ILE A 57 -13.06 -6.85 2.15
CA ILE A 57 -13.71 -6.20 1.01
C ILE A 57 -14.99 -5.47 1.45
N ASP A 58 -15.27 -5.35 2.74
CA ASP A 58 -16.45 -4.63 3.19
C ASP A 58 -16.36 -3.15 2.77
N ASP A 59 -16.89 -2.86 1.58
CA ASP A 59 -16.94 -1.53 0.98
C ASP A 59 -17.91 -0.60 1.71
N ASP A 60 -18.81 -1.15 2.56
CA ASP A 60 -19.79 -0.41 3.34
C ASP A 60 -19.22 0.17 4.65
N LEU A 61 -17.94 -0.10 4.96
CA LEU A 61 -17.30 0.51 6.13
C LEU A 61 -17.15 2.02 5.92
N GLU A 62 -17.78 2.78 6.77
CA GLU A 62 -17.60 4.22 6.85
C GLU A 62 -16.10 4.56 7.01
N GLU A 63 -15.63 5.65 6.36
CA GLU A 63 -14.23 6.09 6.43
C GLU A 63 -13.71 6.24 7.87
N SER A 64 -14.58 6.57 8.82
CA SER A 64 -14.28 6.68 10.25
C SER A 64 -13.92 5.35 10.91
N ALA A 65 -14.36 4.22 10.34
CA ALA A 65 -14.11 2.88 10.86
C ALA A 65 -12.84 2.22 10.28
N ARG A 66 -12.05 2.97 9.47
CA ARG A 66 -10.81 2.45 8.87
C ARG A 66 -9.60 2.51 9.81
N PHE A 67 -9.62 3.40 10.81
CA PHE A 67 -8.50 3.69 11.70
C PHE A 67 -8.99 3.75 13.14
N TYR A 68 -8.69 2.73 13.92
CA TYR A 68 -9.11 2.68 15.33
C TYR A 68 -8.16 1.85 16.19
N GLU A 69 -8.24 2.06 17.49
CA GLU A 69 -7.53 1.29 18.51
C GLU A 69 -8.56 0.58 19.38
N GLU A 70 -8.38 -0.72 19.56
CA GLU A 70 -9.20 -1.54 20.44
C GLU A 70 -8.74 -1.43 21.90
N ASP A 71 -9.63 -1.73 22.85
CA ASP A 71 -9.34 -1.71 24.28
C ASP A 71 -8.20 -2.67 24.68
N ASN A 72 -7.95 -3.72 23.91
CA ASN A 72 -6.87 -4.68 24.10
C ASN A 72 -5.51 -4.19 23.58
N GLY A 73 -5.46 -3.00 22.95
CA GLY A 73 -4.26 -2.39 22.37
C GLY A 73 -3.97 -2.83 20.92
N GLU A 74 -4.91 -3.48 20.23
CA GLU A 74 -4.81 -3.69 18.79
C GLU A 74 -5.04 -2.39 18.05
N LEU A 75 -4.11 -2.01 17.19
CA LEU A 75 -4.26 -0.87 16.29
C LEU A 75 -4.65 -1.37 14.90
N HIS A 76 -5.83 -0.99 14.44
CA HIS A 76 -6.38 -1.39 13.16
C HIS A 76 -6.27 -0.24 12.15
N ILE A 77 -5.73 -0.57 10.97
CA ILE A 77 -5.57 0.36 9.85
C ILE A 77 -6.04 -0.36 8.58
N ARG A 78 -6.89 0.28 7.80
CA ARG A 78 -7.28 -0.21 6.47
C ARG A 78 -6.89 0.83 5.44
N SER A 79 -6.01 0.44 4.51
CA SER A 79 -5.50 1.29 3.45
C SER A 79 -5.65 0.64 2.10
N ASP A 80 -5.88 1.48 1.09
CA ASP A 80 -5.91 1.06 -0.29
C ASP A 80 -4.50 1.23 -0.89
N PHE A 81 -4.08 0.30 -1.75
CA PHE A 81 -2.80 0.32 -2.47
C PHE A 81 -3.04 0.26 -3.96
N LEU A 82 -2.30 1.07 -4.72
CA LEU A 82 -2.40 1.08 -6.17
C LEU A 82 -1.76 -0.18 -6.76
N ILE A 83 -2.45 -0.79 -7.72
CA ILE A 83 -1.88 -1.71 -8.69
C ILE A 83 -2.04 -1.09 -10.07
N ASP A 84 -0.93 -0.82 -10.74
CA ASP A 84 -0.87 -0.40 -12.13
C ASP A 84 -0.17 -1.49 -12.93
N ASP A 85 -0.96 -2.37 -13.51
CA ASP A 85 -0.51 -3.50 -14.31
C ASP A 85 -1.16 -3.50 -15.71
N ASP A 86 -0.75 -4.43 -16.56
CA ASP A 86 -1.23 -4.57 -17.94
C ASP A 86 -2.73 -4.88 -18.05
N VAL A 87 -3.40 -5.25 -16.96
CA VAL A 87 -4.82 -5.61 -16.96
C VAL A 87 -5.69 -4.36 -16.85
N ALA A 88 -5.63 -3.67 -15.74
CA ALA A 88 -6.26 -2.37 -15.50
C ALA A 88 -5.77 -1.79 -14.17
N PRO A 89 -5.52 -0.47 -14.08
CA PRO A 89 -5.21 0.17 -12.80
C PRO A 89 -6.36 -0.02 -11.80
N ARG A 90 -6.02 -0.37 -10.56
CA ARG A 90 -7.00 -0.55 -9.47
C ARG A 90 -6.39 -0.28 -8.10
N ASN A 91 -7.25 0.07 -7.15
CA ASN A 91 -6.86 0.19 -5.75
C ASN A 91 -7.34 -1.06 -5.01
N VAL A 92 -6.43 -1.72 -4.31
CA VAL A 92 -6.69 -2.95 -3.55
C VAL A 92 -6.54 -2.67 -2.07
N ARG A 93 -7.53 -3.05 -1.30
CA ARG A 93 -7.53 -2.85 0.15
C ARG A 93 -6.67 -3.86 0.87
N ALA A 94 -5.84 -3.37 1.79
CA ALA A 94 -5.16 -4.16 2.79
C ALA A 94 -5.59 -3.73 4.20
N ALA A 95 -5.80 -4.70 5.07
CA ALA A 95 -6.02 -4.46 6.48
C ALA A 95 -4.72 -4.75 7.25
N PHE A 96 -4.36 -3.84 8.13
CA PHE A 96 -3.21 -3.97 9.02
C PHE A 96 -3.67 -3.99 10.47
N ILE A 97 -3.13 -4.90 11.24
CA ILE A 97 -3.29 -4.95 12.68
C ILE A 97 -1.91 -4.93 13.31
N LEU A 98 -1.62 -3.89 14.08
CA LEU A 98 -0.41 -3.84 14.88
C LEU A 98 -0.74 -4.24 16.31
N TYR A 99 -0.19 -5.37 16.74
CA TYR A 99 -0.46 -5.95 18.06
C TYR A 99 0.77 -6.64 18.62
N GLN A 100 1.08 -6.42 19.90
CA GLN A 100 2.21 -7.05 20.62
C GLN A 100 3.54 -7.00 19.84
N GLN A 101 3.81 -5.88 19.16
CA GLN A 101 5.01 -5.66 18.33
C GLN A 101 5.08 -6.53 17.06
N VAL A 102 3.98 -7.08 16.62
CA VAL A 102 3.85 -7.79 15.33
C VAL A 102 2.88 -7.01 14.45
N LEU A 103 3.25 -6.81 13.21
CA LEU A 103 2.35 -6.35 12.17
C LEU A 103 1.68 -7.56 11.51
N PHE A 104 0.37 -7.58 11.47
CA PHE A 104 -0.41 -8.51 10.65
C PHE A 104 -0.98 -7.74 9.47
N SER A 105 -0.73 -8.21 8.25
CA SER A 105 -1.35 -7.68 7.04
C SER A 105 -2.25 -8.72 6.40
N VAL A 106 -3.42 -8.27 5.91
CA VAL A 106 -4.41 -9.13 5.26
C VAL A 106 -4.86 -8.45 3.98
N HIS A 107 -4.73 -9.12 2.84
CA HIS A 107 -5.11 -8.62 1.52
C HIS A 107 -5.56 -9.75 0.60
N ALA A 108 -6.29 -9.40 -0.48
CA ALA A 108 -6.88 -10.39 -1.37
C ALA A 108 -5.94 -10.87 -2.48
N GLU A 109 -4.97 -10.04 -2.88
CA GLU A 109 -4.04 -10.33 -3.98
C GLU A 109 -2.65 -9.76 -3.69
N ASP A 110 -1.61 -10.28 -4.35
CA ASP A 110 -0.23 -9.86 -4.14
C ASP A 110 0.00 -8.40 -4.59
N LEU A 111 0.51 -7.58 -3.67
CA LEU A 111 0.69 -6.14 -3.87
C LEU A 111 2.12 -5.82 -4.30
N PRO A 112 2.33 -4.99 -5.37
CA PRO A 112 3.65 -4.61 -5.84
C PRO A 112 4.56 -4.03 -4.75
N VAL A 113 4.02 -3.16 -3.89
CA VAL A 113 4.78 -2.52 -2.80
C VAL A 113 5.23 -3.52 -1.73
N PHE A 114 4.45 -4.58 -1.48
CA PHE A 114 4.82 -5.67 -0.56
C PHE A 114 5.99 -6.48 -1.13
N ARG A 115 5.97 -6.79 -2.43
CA ARG A 115 7.09 -7.46 -3.11
C ARG A 115 8.36 -6.62 -3.04
N LEU A 116 8.24 -5.32 -3.30
CA LEU A 116 9.36 -4.39 -3.26
C LEU A 116 9.97 -4.32 -1.86
N LEU A 117 9.15 -4.17 -0.82
CA LEU A 117 9.64 -4.15 0.56
C LEU A 117 10.33 -5.46 0.93
N ARG A 118 9.74 -6.62 0.62
CA ARG A 118 10.36 -7.94 0.87
C ARG A 118 11.74 -8.06 0.22
N LEU A 119 11.89 -7.58 -1.01
CA LEU A 119 13.18 -7.58 -1.73
C LEU A 119 14.21 -6.64 -1.08
N ARG A 120 13.80 -5.42 -0.73
CA ARG A 120 14.68 -4.43 -0.08
C ARG A 120 15.15 -4.90 1.29
N ALA A 121 14.22 -5.32 2.15
CA ALA A 121 14.50 -5.73 3.53
C ALA A 121 15.31 -7.04 3.65
N ARG A 122 15.29 -7.88 2.61
CA ARG A 122 16.19 -9.05 2.51
C ARG A 122 17.64 -8.64 2.19
N ARG A 123 17.84 -7.54 1.45
CA ARG A 123 19.15 -7.11 0.98
C ARG A 123 19.82 -6.10 1.89
N ILE A 124 19.05 -5.16 2.44
CA ILE A 124 19.53 -4.02 3.23
C ILE A 124 19.38 -4.38 4.71
N PRO A 125 20.49 -4.52 5.46
CA PRO A 125 20.45 -4.75 6.90
C PRO A 125 19.88 -3.51 7.62
N ALA A 126 19.12 -3.74 8.69
CA ALA A 126 18.53 -2.70 9.54
C ALA A 126 17.57 -1.73 8.78
N LEU A 127 17.06 -2.13 7.61
CA LEU A 127 15.96 -1.41 6.95
C LEU A 127 14.67 -1.51 7.78
N ILE A 128 14.50 -2.64 8.46
CA ILE A 128 13.40 -2.94 9.38
C ILE A 128 14.01 -3.32 10.72
N GLU A 129 13.59 -2.66 11.78
CA GLU A 129 13.99 -2.97 13.15
C GLU A 129 12.81 -3.49 13.98
N ASP A 130 11.60 -3.01 13.70
CA ASP A 130 10.37 -3.46 14.36
C ASP A 130 9.17 -3.52 13.39
N ALA A 131 8.01 -3.87 13.92
CA ALA A 131 6.77 -4.00 13.17
C ALA A 131 6.25 -2.66 12.62
N LYS A 132 6.56 -1.54 13.26
CA LYS A 132 6.13 -0.21 12.82
C LYS A 132 6.94 0.25 11.61
N ASP A 133 8.23 -0.11 11.56
CA ASP A 133 9.06 0.13 10.38
C ASP A 133 8.51 -0.59 9.15
N VAL A 134 8.02 -1.84 9.31
CA VAL A 134 7.38 -2.55 8.19
C VAL A 134 6.26 -1.72 7.60
N LEU A 135 5.36 -1.20 8.44
CA LEU A 135 4.21 -0.42 7.99
C LEU A 135 4.61 0.93 7.39
N LEU A 136 5.57 1.64 8.00
CA LEU A 136 6.10 2.90 7.44
C LEU A 136 6.77 2.68 6.10
N LYS A 137 7.60 1.64 5.96
CA LYS A 137 8.27 1.30 4.69
C LYS A 137 7.30 0.84 3.61
N LEU A 138 6.15 0.25 3.97
CA LEU A 138 5.10 -0.03 2.99
C LEU A 138 4.48 1.27 2.46
N TYR A 139 4.21 2.26 3.34
CA TYR A 139 3.69 3.56 2.91
C TYR A 139 4.70 4.41 2.14
N ASP A 140 5.99 4.34 2.50
CA ASP A 140 7.08 4.95 1.76
C ASP A 140 7.16 4.36 0.32
N ALA A 141 7.15 3.02 0.21
CA ALA A 141 7.13 2.33 -1.07
C ALA A 141 5.86 2.61 -1.89
N ASP A 142 4.71 2.84 -1.25
CA ASP A 142 3.47 3.22 -1.90
C ASP A 142 3.53 4.65 -2.49
N ALA A 143 4.13 5.59 -1.77
CA ALA A 143 4.39 6.93 -2.29
C ALA A 143 5.35 6.89 -3.51
N GLU A 144 6.44 6.11 -3.44
CA GLU A 144 7.36 5.90 -4.56
C GLU A 144 6.64 5.28 -5.77
N TYR A 145 5.85 4.22 -5.56
CA TYR A 145 5.11 3.55 -6.63
C TYR A 145 4.08 4.48 -7.29
N SER A 146 3.43 5.32 -6.49
CA SER A 146 2.51 6.35 -6.99
C SER A 146 3.24 7.44 -7.80
N ALA A 147 4.47 7.80 -7.42
CA ALA A 147 5.31 8.73 -8.18
C ALA A 147 5.70 8.16 -9.55
N ASP A 148 6.13 6.90 -9.59
CA ASP A 148 6.48 6.20 -10.84
C ASP A 148 5.27 6.14 -11.80
N ALA A 149 4.07 5.84 -11.26
CA ALA A 149 2.84 5.83 -12.05
C ALA A 149 2.48 7.22 -12.60
N LEU A 150 2.71 8.30 -11.82
CA LEU A 150 2.52 9.68 -12.30
C LEU A 150 3.50 10.06 -13.43
N GLU A 151 4.76 9.64 -13.35
CA GLU A 151 5.72 9.84 -14.44
C GLU A 151 5.24 9.16 -15.72
N GLY A 152 4.70 7.93 -15.61
CA GLY A 152 4.09 7.22 -16.73
C GLY A 152 2.94 7.99 -17.39
N ILE A 153 2.09 8.66 -16.59
CA ILE A 153 1.02 9.53 -17.14
C ILE A 153 1.59 10.71 -17.91
N TYR A 154 2.65 11.38 -17.38
CA TYR A 154 3.28 12.49 -18.10
C TYR A 154 3.81 12.06 -19.46
N ASP A 155 4.50 10.93 -19.54
CA ASP A 155 5.06 10.37 -20.77
C ASP A 155 3.95 10.00 -21.78
N ALA A 156 2.87 9.37 -21.31
CA ALA A 156 1.73 9.00 -22.13
C ALA A 156 1.02 10.24 -22.72
N LEU A 157 0.80 11.27 -21.91
CA LEU A 157 0.17 12.52 -22.36
C LEU A 157 1.07 13.29 -23.36
N GLU A 158 2.40 13.29 -23.15
CA GLU A 158 3.34 13.87 -24.10
C GLU A 158 3.29 13.14 -25.45
N ALA A 159 3.27 11.80 -25.44
CA ALA A 159 3.16 10.99 -26.65
C ALA A 159 1.87 11.29 -27.42
N VAL A 160 0.73 11.42 -26.73
CA VAL A 160 -0.55 11.83 -27.35
C VAL A 160 -0.42 13.21 -27.96
N GLY A 161 0.13 14.19 -27.24
CA GLY A 161 0.30 15.56 -27.74
C GLY A 161 1.16 15.62 -29.00
N VAL A 162 2.28 14.92 -29.03
CA VAL A 162 3.16 14.82 -30.21
C VAL A 162 2.43 14.17 -31.39
N GLY A 163 1.61 13.14 -31.13
CA GLY A 163 0.81 12.45 -32.16
C GLY A 163 -0.22 13.37 -32.80
N VAL A 164 -0.96 14.12 -32.00
CA VAL A 164 -2.00 15.05 -32.46
C VAL A 164 -1.40 16.24 -33.24
N LEU A 165 -0.25 16.75 -32.83
CA LEU A 165 0.36 17.94 -33.48
C LEU A 165 1.06 17.63 -34.81
N LYS A 166 1.42 16.38 -35.11
CA LYS A 166 2.19 16.00 -36.32
C LYS A 166 1.38 15.55 -37.52
N GLN A 167 0.06 15.32 -37.39
CA GLN A 167 -0.77 14.73 -38.43
C GLN A 167 -2.05 15.54 -38.69
N ASP A 168 -2.57 15.49 -39.92
CA ASP A 168 -3.99 15.77 -40.17
C ASP A 168 -4.78 14.67 -39.43
N VAL A 169 -5.33 15.02 -38.27
CA VAL A 169 -6.00 14.09 -37.33
C VAL A 169 -7.35 13.70 -37.94
N ASP A 170 -7.47 12.46 -38.43
CA ASP A 170 -8.76 11.90 -38.81
C ASP A 170 -9.60 11.54 -37.54
N ASP A 171 -10.88 11.27 -37.72
CA ASP A 171 -11.82 10.95 -36.64
C ASP A 171 -11.36 9.71 -35.82
N ARG A 172 -10.67 8.77 -36.46
CA ARG A 172 -10.16 7.57 -35.80
C ARG A 172 -8.98 7.89 -34.88
N ALA A 173 -8.04 8.71 -35.35
CA ALA A 173 -6.89 9.15 -34.58
C ALA A 173 -7.32 10.03 -33.38
N ALA A 174 -8.33 10.92 -33.63
CA ALA A 174 -8.92 11.71 -32.54
C ALA A 174 -9.59 10.83 -31.47
N GLY A 175 -10.35 9.81 -31.89
CA GLY A 175 -10.97 8.87 -30.98
C GLY A 175 -9.96 8.08 -30.16
N ALA A 176 -8.84 7.65 -30.77
CA ALA A 176 -7.76 6.95 -30.06
C ALA A 176 -7.05 7.86 -29.04
N ALA A 177 -6.80 9.12 -29.38
CA ALA A 177 -6.21 10.11 -28.48
C ALA A 177 -7.11 10.37 -27.27
N LEU A 178 -8.43 10.56 -27.49
CA LEU A 178 -9.40 10.74 -26.39
C LEU A 178 -9.47 9.52 -25.46
N ALA A 179 -9.44 8.30 -26.01
CA ALA A 179 -9.43 7.08 -25.22
C ALA A 179 -8.15 6.95 -24.38
N ALA A 180 -6.99 7.32 -24.93
CA ALA A 180 -5.74 7.34 -24.19
C ALA A 180 -5.79 8.38 -23.05
N ILE A 181 -6.26 9.60 -23.31
CA ILE A 181 -6.41 10.64 -22.29
C ILE A 181 -7.34 10.17 -21.16
N ALA A 182 -8.48 9.58 -21.48
CA ALA A 182 -9.43 9.08 -20.48
C ALA A 182 -8.85 7.97 -19.60
N LYS A 183 -7.96 7.12 -20.16
CA LYS A 183 -7.23 6.11 -19.39
C LYS A 183 -6.30 6.76 -18.39
N GLU A 184 -5.54 7.78 -18.79
CA GLU A 184 -4.61 8.47 -17.92
C GLU A 184 -5.33 9.31 -16.84
N GLU A 185 -6.52 9.84 -17.15
CA GLU A 185 -7.38 10.52 -16.17
C GLU A 185 -7.86 9.55 -15.08
N ASP A 186 -8.33 8.35 -15.44
CA ASP A 186 -8.73 7.33 -14.47
C ASP A 186 -7.56 6.92 -13.57
N LEU A 187 -6.38 6.67 -14.14
CA LEU A 187 -5.17 6.35 -13.37
C LEU A 187 -4.80 7.49 -12.42
N ASN A 188 -4.80 8.74 -12.88
CA ASN A 188 -4.54 9.91 -12.03
C ASN A 188 -5.52 10.00 -10.85
N GLY A 189 -6.81 9.75 -11.09
CA GLY A 189 -7.84 9.71 -10.05
C GLY A 189 -7.60 8.62 -9.02
N ARG A 190 -7.12 7.44 -9.44
CA ARG A 190 -6.76 6.31 -8.55
C ARG A 190 -5.54 6.61 -7.70
N ILE A 191 -4.49 7.18 -8.30
CA ILE A 191 -3.29 7.63 -7.59
C ILE A 191 -3.69 8.64 -6.52
N ARG A 192 -4.48 9.65 -6.86
CA ARG A 192 -4.93 10.66 -5.91
C ARG A 192 -5.68 10.06 -4.72
N ARG A 193 -6.60 9.12 -4.98
CA ARG A 193 -7.31 8.41 -3.91
C ARG A 193 -6.33 7.65 -3.01
N ASN A 194 -5.37 6.94 -3.60
CA ASN A 194 -4.37 6.17 -2.90
C ASN A 194 -3.51 7.05 -1.99
N VAL A 195 -2.89 8.12 -2.50
CA VAL A 195 -2.03 9.00 -1.71
C VAL A 195 -2.78 9.72 -0.59
N MET A 196 -4.07 10.05 -0.79
CA MET A 196 -4.90 10.64 0.26
C MET A 196 -5.24 9.64 1.37
N ASP A 197 -5.41 8.36 1.03
CA ASP A 197 -5.63 7.30 2.01
C ASP A 197 -4.36 7.03 2.82
N THR A 198 -3.21 6.92 2.17
CA THR A 198 -1.88 6.79 2.80
C THR A 198 -1.60 7.97 3.74
N ARG A 199 -1.94 9.21 3.34
CA ARG A 199 -1.86 10.40 4.21
C ARG A 199 -2.64 10.21 5.51
N ARG A 200 -3.87 9.70 5.44
CA ARG A 200 -4.73 9.46 6.61
C ARG A 200 -4.12 8.41 7.53
N ALA A 201 -3.64 7.31 6.97
CA ALA A 201 -3.01 6.21 7.70
C ALA A 201 -1.76 6.67 8.45
N VAL A 202 -0.82 7.34 7.76
CA VAL A 202 0.42 7.86 8.37
C VAL A 202 0.10 8.92 9.44
N SER A 203 -0.86 9.82 9.19
CA SER A 203 -1.31 10.81 10.17
C SER A 203 -1.95 10.16 11.39
N PHE A 204 -2.66 9.04 11.23
CA PHE A 204 -3.22 8.28 12.34
C PHE A 204 -2.10 7.65 13.19
N MET A 205 -1.11 7.01 12.57
CA MET A 205 0.06 6.46 13.27
C MET A 205 0.81 7.52 14.09
N MET A 206 0.99 8.73 13.54
CA MET A 206 1.63 9.83 14.27
C MET A 206 0.82 10.29 15.49
N ARG A 207 -0.52 10.31 15.39
CA ARG A 207 -1.40 10.71 16.52
C ARG A 207 -1.48 9.65 17.61
N SER A 208 -1.36 8.37 17.30
CA SER A 208 -1.39 7.27 18.27
C SER A 208 -0.19 7.24 19.21
N ARG A 209 0.83 8.11 18.98
CA ARG A 209 2.05 8.25 19.80
C ARG A 209 2.86 6.96 19.95
N MET A 210 2.71 6.02 19.01
CA MET A 210 3.42 4.74 19.02
C MET A 210 4.81 4.82 18.40
N LEU A 211 5.07 5.85 17.56
CA LEU A 211 6.31 6.02 16.84
C LEU A 211 7.42 6.58 17.73
N ASN A 212 8.62 6.05 17.59
CA ASN A 212 9.82 6.65 18.16
C ASN A 212 10.21 7.92 17.37
N ALA A 213 11.27 8.63 17.79
CA ALA A 213 11.65 9.89 17.16
C ALA A 213 12.10 9.73 15.70
N GLU A 214 12.79 8.66 15.36
CA GLU A 214 13.26 8.36 14.01
C GLU A 214 12.09 8.00 13.09
N GLN A 215 11.24 7.08 13.53
CA GLN A 215 9.99 6.71 12.84
C GLN A 215 9.05 7.91 12.64
N PHE A 216 9.00 8.82 13.61
CA PHE A 216 8.20 10.04 13.49
C PHE A 216 8.73 10.98 12.39
N GLU A 217 10.05 11.13 12.27
CA GLU A 217 10.64 11.93 11.18
C GLU A 217 10.47 11.25 9.82
N GLU A 218 10.54 9.93 9.75
CA GLU A 218 10.20 9.17 8.54
C GLU A 218 8.74 9.40 8.13
N ALA A 219 7.80 9.26 9.06
CA ALA A 219 6.40 9.55 8.81
C ALA A 219 6.17 10.98 8.28
N ARG A 220 6.90 11.96 8.80
CA ARG A 220 6.88 13.34 8.29
C ARG A 220 7.43 13.45 6.87
N GLN A 221 8.46 12.68 6.53
CA GLN A 221 8.99 12.66 5.16
C GLN A 221 7.94 12.09 4.20
N ILE A 222 7.34 10.95 4.52
CA ILE A 222 6.26 10.36 3.73
C ILE A 222 5.13 11.38 3.49
N LEU A 223 4.72 12.13 4.52
CA LEU A 223 3.68 13.15 4.36
C LEU A 223 4.10 14.29 3.42
N ARG A 224 5.37 14.71 3.43
CA ARG A 224 5.88 15.72 2.46
C ARG A 224 5.85 15.21 1.03
N ASP A 225 6.22 13.96 0.83
CA ASP A 225 6.22 13.32 -0.49
C ASP A 225 4.78 13.19 -1.02
N ILE A 226 3.83 12.80 -0.16
CA ILE A 226 2.40 12.78 -0.47
C ILE A 226 1.87 14.19 -0.82
N ASP A 227 2.29 15.25 -0.12
CA ASP A 227 1.88 16.62 -0.45
C ASP A 227 2.35 17.03 -1.85
N SER A 228 3.56 16.62 -2.22
CA SER A 228 4.08 16.81 -3.58
C SER A 228 3.26 16.05 -4.62
N LEU A 229 2.97 14.76 -4.37
CA LEU A 229 2.18 13.92 -5.26
C LEU A 229 0.75 14.46 -5.46
N ASP A 230 0.07 14.89 -4.39
CA ASP A 230 -1.27 15.49 -4.48
C ASP A 230 -1.27 16.75 -5.36
N SER A 231 -0.22 17.57 -5.24
CA SER A 231 -0.05 18.74 -6.11
C SER A 231 0.11 18.36 -7.58
N HIS A 232 0.89 17.31 -7.87
CA HIS A 232 1.07 16.80 -9.23
C HIS A 232 -0.21 16.18 -9.80
N THR A 233 -0.97 15.40 -9.00
CA THR A 233 -2.26 14.85 -9.45
C THR A 233 -3.26 15.96 -9.78
N THR A 234 -3.28 17.05 -9.00
CA THR A 234 -4.14 18.21 -9.25
C THR A 234 -3.74 18.92 -10.55
N PHE A 235 -2.43 19.15 -10.76
CA PHE A 235 -1.93 19.76 -12.01
C PHE A 235 -2.27 18.90 -13.24
N LEU A 236 -2.12 17.58 -13.16
CA LEU A 236 -2.48 16.67 -14.25
C LEU A 236 -3.97 16.71 -14.55
N PHE A 237 -4.81 16.72 -13.52
CA PHE A 237 -6.26 16.84 -13.68
C PHE A 237 -6.62 18.13 -14.46
N ASP A 238 -6.05 19.27 -14.07
CA ASP A 238 -6.27 20.54 -14.75
C ASP A 238 -5.75 20.50 -16.20
N LYS A 239 -4.57 19.91 -16.43
CA LYS A 239 -3.96 19.79 -17.77
C LYS A 239 -4.78 18.89 -18.73
N ILE A 240 -5.41 17.84 -18.21
CA ILE A 240 -6.23 16.90 -18.99
C ILE A 240 -7.58 17.53 -19.38
N ASN A 241 -8.16 18.37 -18.51
CA ASN A 241 -9.48 18.96 -18.71
C ASN A 241 -9.48 20.30 -19.48
N PHE A 242 -8.31 20.82 -19.87
CA PHE A 242 -8.14 22.00 -20.72
C PHE A 242 -7.91 21.63 -22.17
#